data_812ac345a69b7fa91a5611c4334cb2f0
#
_entry.id   812ac345a69b7fa91a5611c4334cb2f0
#
_cell.length_a   1.000
_cell.length_b   1.000
_cell.length_c   1.000
_cell.angle_alpha   90.00
_cell.angle_beta   90.00
_cell.angle_gamma   90.00
#
_symmetry.space_group_name_H-M   'P 1'
#
loop_
_entity.id
_entity.type
_entity.pdbx_description
1 polymer ?
#
loop_
_entity_poly.entity_id
_entity_poly.type
_entity_poly.pdbx_seq_one_letter_code
_entity_poly.pdbx_strand_id
1 'polypeptide(L)'
;MSSTQSTTDPHHGTLRSPRFWLAPFAVVAAMMSALAYFYLGALLDPSENLRQFPMAIVNQDVGDVLPGSDERQNFGDQITEGILDGIDPEEIDLRRMGISAANQGLDDGSLYGAIVIPSDFTKRISILAQASVVPGDIEKPIITLYTNPRTGAFATGIVTTIGDRALTQVNDTVGQQLTETVTATLAESAPDLQLSGASSLVLTQPIDALTVEHKPLPDGTGAGLSAFFYTLLLILAGFTGATIINAVVDSALGFVPTEYGPLYIARETTRMSRLQVLALKWGITVVMSLIVSALYVWIATALGMPAPRALLLWEYGALAISAVGITSLAVMSIFGAAGLLVNLIVFIVLGLPSSGGTIPIEATPRMFEWLSTFEPMHQIYLAVRSILYFDGRPDAGLGHGVTMTIVGVVFGLVVGALVTWIYDRVGFHRAADAPVRLPWRPSRQHDRNSAVATDTVRSDDSVDTREDDRDDTGESSGSSEHSGDSEGPANEMGDPAARRG
;
A
#
# COMPACT_ATOMS: atom_id res chain seq x y z
N MET A 1 5.08 7.55 -72.18
CA MET A 1 5.70 6.61 -71.21
C MET A 1 5.51 7.20 -69.82
N SER A 2 4.50 6.74 -69.15
CA SER A 2 4.08 7.26 -67.83
C SER A 2 4.81 6.45 -66.76
N SER A 3 5.72 7.07 -66.03
CA SER A 3 6.43 6.44 -64.88
C SER A 3 5.57 6.57 -63.64
N THR A 4 4.91 5.49 -63.29
CA THR A 4 4.25 5.29 -61.99
C THR A 4 5.31 5.26 -60.89
N GLN A 5 5.51 6.35 -60.17
CA GLN A 5 6.22 6.34 -58.90
C GLN A 5 5.32 5.65 -57.89
N SER A 6 5.68 4.43 -57.50
CA SER A 6 5.10 3.74 -56.38
C SER A 6 5.60 4.42 -55.10
N THR A 7 4.77 5.25 -54.48
CA THR A 7 4.93 5.73 -53.12
C THR A 7 4.78 4.54 -52.18
N THR A 8 5.86 3.89 -51.82
CA THR A 8 5.93 2.94 -50.75
C THR A 8 5.71 3.72 -49.44
N ASP A 9 4.53 3.55 -48.88
CA ASP A 9 4.09 4.15 -47.62
C ASP A 9 5.08 3.70 -46.49
N PRO A 10 5.81 4.62 -45.83
CA PRO A 10 6.84 4.26 -44.84
C PRO A 10 6.26 3.55 -43.62
N HIS A 11 4.95 3.56 -43.43
CA HIS A 11 4.26 2.95 -42.28
C HIS A 11 4.14 1.42 -42.34
N HIS A 12 4.13 0.82 -43.54
CA HIS A 12 4.03 -0.66 -43.68
C HIS A 12 5.30 -1.41 -43.23
N GLY A 13 6.46 -0.74 -43.21
CA GLY A 13 7.71 -1.35 -42.71
C GLY A 13 7.78 -1.49 -41.20
N THR A 14 7.19 -0.57 -40.47
CA THR A 14 7.22 -0.52 -38.99
C THR A 14 6.34 -1.59 -38.39
N LEU A 15 5.13 -1.81 -38.95
CA LEU A 15 4.18 -2.83 -38.48
C LEU A 15 4.66 -4.28 -38.75
N ARG A 16 5.54 -4.48 -39.74
CA ARG A 16 6.13 -5.79 -40.07
C ARG A 16 7.38 -6.11 -39.22
N SER A 17 7.90 -5.14 -38.47
CA SER A 17 9.05 -5.35 -37.60
C SER A 17 8.65 -6.16 -36.36
N PRO A 18 9.25 -7.34 -36.11
CA PRO A 18 8.95 -8.10 -34.90
C PRO A 18 9.25 -7.31 -33.61
N ARG A 19 10.16 -6.35 -33.65
CA ARG A 19 10.48 -5.48 -32.50
C ARG A 19 9.32 -4.58 -32.10
N PHE A 20 8.48 -4.16 -33.06
CA PHE A 20 7.30 -3.34 -32.79
C PHE A 20 6.29 -4.06 -31.90
N TRP A 21 6.08 -5.37 -32.17
CA TRP A 21 5.16 -6.19 -31.39
C TRP A 21 5.80 -6.77 -30.14
N LEU A 22 7.07 -7.17 -30.21
CA LEU A 22 7.74 -7.85 -29.10
C LEU A 22 7.97 -6.90 -27.90
N ALA A 23 8.25 -5.62 -28.12
CA ALA A 23 8.55 -4.68 -27.04
C ALA A 23 7.37 -4.47 -26.07
N PRO A 24 6.14 -4.13 -26.53
CA PRO A 24 5.01 -3.98 -25.61
C PRO A 24 4.64 -5.31 -24.92
N PHE A 25 4.69 -6.44 -25.63
CA PHE A 25 4.44 -7.75 -25.01
C PHE A 25 5.47 -8.09 -23.94
N ALA A 26 6.75 -7.85 -24.19
CA ALA A 26 7.81 -8.10 -23.22
C ALA A 26 7.66 -7.25 -21.96
N VAL A 27 7.34 -5.95 -22.11
CA VAL A 27 7.13 -5.05 -20.98
C VAL A 27 5.91 -5.48 -20.15
N VAL A 28 4.77 -5.78 -20.80
CA VAL A 28 3.57 -6.23 -20.11
C VAL A 28 3.80 -7.57 -19.42
N ALA A 29 4.41 -8.55 -20.11
CA ALA A 29 4.70 -9.86 -19.54
C ALA A 29 5.65 -9.75 -18.33
N ALA A 30 6.72 -8.95 -18.44
CA ALA A 30 7.63 -8.72 -17.33
C ALA A 30 6.95 -8.07 -16.13
N MET A 31 6.10 -7.06 -16.36
CA MET A 31 5.38 -6.37 -15.31
C MET A 31 4.37 -7.30 -14.62
N MET A 32 3.57 -8.04 -15.38
CA MET A 32 2.58 -8.96 -14.83
C MET A 32 3.22 -10.15 -14.11
N SER A 33 4.36 -10.64 -14.63
CA SER A 33 5.15 -11.69 -13.95
C SER A 33 5.75 -11.18 -12.64
N ALA A 34 6.28 -9.96 -12.61
CA ALA A 34 6.80 -9.34 -11.40
C ALA A 34 5.67 -9.16 -10.36
N LEU A 35 4.52 -8.66 -10.79
CA LEU A 35 3.35 -8.52 -9.93
C LEU A 35 2.92 -9.87 -9.33
N ALA A 36 2.78 -10.90 -10.16
CA ALA A 36 2.43 -12.24 -9.70
C ALA A 36 3.46 -12.82 -8.73
N TYR A 37 4.76 -12.70 -9.06
CA TYR A 37 5.84 -13.20 -8.22
C TYR A 37 5.88 -12.52 -6.85
N PHE A 38 5.80 -11.20 -6.81
CA PHE A 38 5.88 -10.47 -5.55
C PHE A 38 4.63 -10.66 -4.68
N TYR A 39 3.44 -10.66 -5.27
CA TYR A 39 2.20 -10.80 -4.50
C TYR A 39 2.00 -12.24 -4.00
N LEU A 40 2.16 -13.23 -4.86
CA LEU A 40 2.02 -14.62 -4.44
C LEU A 40 3.18 -15.02 -3.50
N GLY A 41 4.41 -14.59 -3.80
CA GLY A 41 5.57 -14.89 -2.97
C GLY A 41 5.49 -14.29 -1.56
N ALA A 42 4.80 -13.17 -1.37
CA ALA A 42 4.56 -12.62 -0.05
C ALA A 42 3.48 -13.36 0.75
N LEU A 43 2.55 -14.05 0.07
CA LEU A 43 1.33 -14.62 0.67
C LEU A 43 1.42 -16.11 0.96
N LEU A 44 2.15 -16.88 0.14
CA LEU A 44 1.97 -18.34 0.09
C LEU A 44 2.41 -19.09 1.36
N ASP A 45 3.53 -18.72 1.97
CA ASP A 45 4.10 -19.47 3.10
C ASP A 45 4.51 -18.55 4.27
N PRO A 46 3.56 -17.87 4.92
CA PRO A 46 3.89 -16.90 5.97
C PRO A 46 4.45 -17.56 7.24
N SER A 47 4.10 -18.82 7.52
CA SER A 47 4.63 -19.56 8.65
C SER A 47 6.09 -19.98 8.45
N GLU A 48 6.50 -20.32 7.23
CA GLU A 48 7.89 -20.66 6.89
C GLU A 48 8.79 -19.41 6.79
N ASN A 49 8.18 -18.25 6.56
CA ASN A 49 8.89 -16.97 6.47
C ASN A 49 8.95 -16.23 7.81
N LEU A 50 8.41 -16.81 8.89
CA LEU A 50 8.33 -16.15 10.18
C LEU A 50 9.74 -15.86 10.72
N ARG A 51 9.97 -14.61 11.16
CA ARG A 51 11.26 -14.16 11.70
C ARG A 51 11.05 -13.11 12.76
N GLN A 52 11.70 -13.31 13.92
CA GLN A 52 11.70 -12.34 15.01
C GLN A 52 10.30 -11.80 15.33
N PHE A 53 9.26 -12.65 15.18
CA PHE A 53 7.88 -12.26 15.42
C PHE A 53 7.68 -11.91 16.90
N PRO A 54 7.39 -10.64 17.25
CA PRO A 54 7.50 -10.18 18.61
C PRO A 54 6.30 -10.61 19.47
N MET A 55 6.56 -11.46 20.46
CA MET A 55 5.62 -11.90 21.48
C MET A 55 6.23 -11.78 22.88
N ALA A 56 5.39 -11.73 23.90
CA ALA A 56 5.83 -11.77 25.27
C ALA A 56 5.41 -13.05 25.99
N ILE A 57 6.23 -13.47 26.97
CA ILE A 57 5.82 -14.43 28.01
C ILE A 57 5.94 -13.76 29.38
N VAL A 58 4.87 -13.79 30.11
CA VAL A 58 4.75 -13.17 31.44
C VAL A 58 4.45 -14.26 32.48
N ASN A 59 5.41 -14.58 33.30
CA ASN A 59 5.21 -15.45 34.45
C ASN A 59 5.00 -14.60 35.69
N GLN A 60 3.81 -14.71 36.29
CA GLN A 60 3.47 -14.11 37.60
C GLN A 60 3.42 -15.15 38.72
N ASP A 61 3.58 -16.45 38.41
CA ASP A 61 3.45 -17.53 39.37
C ASP A 61 4.46 -17.38 40.51
N VAL A 62 3.97 -17.48 41.73
CA VAL A 62 4.82 -17.39 42.93
C VAL A 62 5.26 -18.75 43.44
N GLY A 63 4.80 -19.83 42.81
CA GLY A 63 5.03 -21.20 43.23
C GLY A 63 4.27 -21.57 44.53
N ASP A 64 4.20 -22.87 44.81
CA ASP A 64 3.58 -23.42 46.03
C ASP A 64 4.28 -24.71 46.44
N VAL A 65 3.98 -25.19 47.66
CA VAL A 65 4.44 -26.48 48.17
C VAL A 65 3.43 -27.54 47.75
N LEU A 66 3.86 -28.54 46.98
CA LEU A 66 3.00 -29.64 46.57
C LEU A 66 2.76 -30.64 47.71
N PRO A 67 1.59 -31.33 47.74
CA PRO A 67 1.33 -32.39 48.68
C PRO A 67 2.39 -33.49 48.60
N GLY A 68 2.98 -33.83 49.75
CA GLY A 68 4.05 -34.85 49.83
C GLY A 68 5.46 -34.34 49.53
N SER A 69 5.65 -33.05 49.33
CA SER A 69 6.96 -32.42 49.15
C SER A 69 7.16 -31.31 50.17
N ASP A 70 8.37 -31.18 50.73
CA ASP A 70 8.76 -30.04 51.57
C ASP A 70 9.38 -28.89 50.72
N GLU A 71 9.57 -29.11 49.44
CA GLU A 71 10.17 -28.12 48.53
C GLU A 71 9.10 -27.32 47.79
N ARG A 72 9.34 -25.99 47.69
CA ARG A 72 8.52 -25.12 46.88
C ARG A 72 8.81 -25.36 45.39
N GLN A 73 7.79 -25.67 44.64
CA GLN A 73 7.85 -25.83 43.20
C GLN A 73 7.20 -24.64 42.50
N ASN A 74 7.66 -24.32 41.30
CA ASN A 74 7.07 -23.28 40.47
C ASN A 74 6.84 -23.84 39.06
N PHE A 75 5.61 -24.26 38.78
CA PHE A 75 5.23 -24.77 37.47
C PHE A 75 5.25 -23.66 36.40
N GLY A 76 4.99 -22.41 36.83
CA GLY A 76 5.06 -21.26 35.90
C GLY A 76 6.46 -21.03 35.35
N ASP A 77 7.51 -21.22 36.19
CA ASP A 77 8.89 -21.13 35.70
C ASP A 77 9.23 -22.31 34.77
N GLN A 78 8.85 -23.53 35.11
CA GLN A 78 9.08 -24.72 34.28
C GLN A 78 8.40 -24.57 32.90
N ILE A 79 7.15 -24.08 32.88
CA ILE A 79 6.40 -23.82 31.65
C ILE A 79 7.08 -22.72 30.81
N THR A 80 7.50 -21.62 31.46
CA THR A 80 8.17 -20.51 30.79
C THR A 80 9.46 -20.98 30.12
N GLU A 81 10.29 -21.74 30.81
CA GLU A 81 11.52 -22.31 30.26
C GLU A 81 11.22 -23.32 29.15
N GLY A 82 10.24 -24.22 29.35
CA GLY A 82 9.85 -25.20 28.34
C GLY A 82 9.31 -24.54 27.03
N ILE A 83 8.56 -23.45 27.15
CA ILE A 83 8.09 -22.69 25.96
C ILE A 83 9.28 -21.99 25.30
N LEU A 84 10.17 -21.35 26.07
CA LEU A 84 11.35 -20.66 25.52
C LEU A 84 12.31 -21.63 24.80
N ASP A 85 12.51 -22.81 25.36
CA ASP A 85 13.36 -23.86 24.78
C ASP A 85 12.71 -24.53 23.54
N GLY A 86 11.39 -24.58 23.50
CA GLY A 86 10.63 -25.21 22.40
C GLY A 86 10.36 -24.31 21.21
N ILE A 87 10.67 -23.02 21.29
CA ILE A 87 10.46 -22.03 20.22
C ILE A 87 11.80 -21.68 19.57
N ASP A 88 11.82 -21.67 18.24
CA ASP A 88 12.98 -21.19 17.49
C ASP A 88 13.13 -19.67 17.66
N PRO A 89 14.22 -19.17 18.27
CA PRO A 89 14.44 -17.74 18.48
C PRO A 89 14.68 -16.97 17.17
N GLU A 90 14.94 -17.64 16.05
CA GLU A 90 15.02 -16.99 14.75
C GLU A 90 13.62 -16.69 14.18
N GLU A 91 12.63 -17.54 14.49
CA GLU A 91 11.25 -17.37 14.03
C GLU A 91 10.47 -16.42 14.94
N ILE A 92 10.58 -16.57 16.26
CA ILE A 92 9.77 -15.85 17.23
C ILE A 92 10.67 -15.18 18.27
N ASP A 93 10.60 -13.87 18.35
CA ASP A 93 11.22 -13.08 19.43
C ASP A 93 10.31 -13.11 20.68
N LEU A 94 10.38 -14.25 21.42
CA LEU A 94 9.60 -14.43 22.64
C LEU A 94 10.34 -13.84 23.84
N ARG A 95 9.87 -12.68 24.32
CA ARG A 95 10.51 -11.90 25.37
C ARG A 95 9.90 -12.20 26.72
N ARG A 96 10.74 -12.67 27.70
CA ARG A 96 10.33 -12.77 29.10
C ARG A 96 10.29 -11.37 29.71
N MET A 97 9.12 -10.94 30.18
CA MET A 97 8.94 -9.61 30.77
C MET A 97 7.83 -9.57 31.82
N GLY A 98 7.76 -8.47 32.56
CA GLY A 98 6.68 -8.25 33.53
C GLY A 98 5.39 -7.78 32.83
N ILE A 99 4.23 -7.98 33.51
CA ILE A 99 2.90 -7.66 32.96
C ILE A 99 2.75 -6.20 32.51
N SER A 100 3.37 -5.25 33.21
CA SER A 100 3.30 -3.84 32.85
C SER A 100 4.03 -3.55 31.52
N ALA A 101 5.19 -4.17 31.31
CA ALA A 101 5.94 -4.03 30.07
C ALA A 101 5.23 -4.72 28.90
N ALA A 102 4.64 -5.91 29.14
CA ALA A 102 3.84 -6.60 28.14
C ALA A 102 2.61 -5.77 27.71
N ASN A 103 1.87 -5.22 28.67
CA ASN A 103 0.75 -4.32 28.39
C ASN A 103 1.18 -3.08 27.61
N GLN A 104 2.33 -2.48 27.94
CA GLN A 104 2.85 -1.36 27.19
C GLN A 104 3.19 -1.74 25.74
N GLY A 105 3.84 -2.89 25.52
CA GLY A 105 4.16 -3.38 24.20
C GLY A 105 2.92 -3.73 23.35
N LEU A 106 1.85 -4.24 23.99
CA LEU A 106 0.56 -4.41 23.33
C LEU A 106 -0.13 -3.08 23.04
N ASP A 107 0.05 -2.07 23.90
CA ASP A 107 -0.54 -0.73 23.74
C ASP A 107 0.13 0.12 22.67
N ASP A 108 1.41 -0.08 22.41
CA ASP A 108 2.16 0.62 21.36
C ASP A 108 2.31 -0.20 20.06
N GLY A 109 1.84 -1.46 20.08
CA GLY A 109 1.87 -2.34 18.92
C GLY A 109 3.26 -2.92 18.62
N SER A 110 4.21 -2.83 19.54
CA SER A 110 5.52 -3.49 19.46
C SER A 110 5.45 -4.99 19.80
N LEU A 111 4.33 -5.45 20.37
CA LEU A 111 4.01 -6.85 20.58
C LEU A 111 2.72 -7.23 19.88
N TYR A 112 2.72 -8.38 19.22
CA TYR A 112 1.54 -8.96 18.59
C TYR A 112 0.68 -9.77 19.54
N GLY A 113 1.30 -10.34 20.59
CA GLY A 113 0.60 -11.09 21.62
C GLY A 113 1.45 -11.34 22.85
N ALA A 114 0.81 -11.89 23.90
CA ALA A 114 1.48 -12.26 25.14
C ALA A 114 0.84 -13.50 25.76
N ILE A 115 1.68 -14.43 26.25
CA ILE A 115 1.26 -15.56 27.06
C ILE A 115 1.43 -15.15 28.53
N VAL A 116 0.36 -15.21 29.31
CA VAL A 116 0.37 -14.80 30.73
C VAL A 116 -0.01 -15.94 31.61
N ILE A 117 0.92 -16.32 32.52
CA ILE A 117 0.73 -17.31 33.55
C ILE A 117 0.36 -16.55 34.84
N PRO A 118 -0.80 -16.85 35.46
CA PRO A 118 -1.28 -16.14 36.66
C PRO A 118 -0.47 -16.46 37.92
N SER A 119 -0.58 -15.59 38.93
CA SER A 119 0.21 -15.67 40.17
C SER A 119 -0.09 -16.86 41.06
N ASP A 120 -1.26 -17.45 40.91
CA ASP A 120 -1.74 -18.61 41.71
C ASP A 120 -1.70 -19.91 40.90
N PHE A 121 -0.95 -19.94 39.79
CA PHE A 121 -0.96 -21.06 38.85
C PHE A 121 -0.54 -22.38 39.49
N THR A 122 0.64 -22.44 40.13
CA THR A 122 1.13 -23.65 40.82
C THR A 122 0.16 -24.07 41.92
N LYS A 123 -0.42 -23.13 42.66
CA LYS A 123 -1.42 -23.44 43.69
C LYS A 123 -2.66 -24.12 43.10
N ARG A 124 -3.17 -23.64 41.94
CA ARG A 124 -4.31 -24.25 41.25
C ARG A 124 -3.97 -25.65 40.73
N ILE A 125 -2.76 -25.87 40.22
CA ILE A 125 -2.25 -27.19 39.83
C ILE A 125 -2.26 -28.13 41.04
N SER A 126 -1.79 -27.69 42.24
CA SER A 126 -1.80 -28.45 43.45
C SER A 126 -3.22 -28.84 43.90
N ILE A 127 -4.16 -27.90 43.85
CA ILE A 127 -5.58 -28.13 44.13
C ILE A 127 -6.19 -29.15 43.15
N LEU A 128 -5.88 -29.01 41.85
CA LEU A 128 -6.32 -29.93 40.79
C LEU A 128 -5.84 -31.36 41.07
N ALA A 129 -4.56 -31.52 41.41
CA ALA A 129 -3.96 -32.81 41.72
C ALA A 129 -4.67 -33.48 42.95
N GLN A 130 -4.95 -32.69 44.00
CA GLN A 130 -5.66 -33.18 45.19
C GLN A 130 -7.12 -33.52 44.89
N ALA A 131 -7.81 -32.66 44.14
CA ALA A 131 -9.22 -32.85 43.80
C ALA A 131 -9.46 -33.99 42.79
N SER A 132 -8.44 -34.38 42.01
CA SER A 132 -8.57 -35.48 41.03
C SER A 132 -8.83 -36.85 41.70
N VAL A 133 -8.55 -36.98 43.01
CA VAL A 133 -8.79 -38.18 43.78
C VAL A 133 -10.18 -38.21 44.43
N VAL A 134 -10.88 -37.08 44.50
CA VAL A 134 -12.20 -36.91 45.12
C VAL A 134 -13.23 -36.55 44.06
N PRO A 135 -14.43 -37.21 44.05
CA PRO A 135 -15.49 -36.83 43.10
C PRO A 135 -15.97 -35.37 43.31
N GLY A 136 -15.88 -34.53 42.30
CA GLY A 136 -16.34 -33.15 42.35
C GLY A 136 -16.05 -32.42 41.05
N ASP A 137 -16.62 -31.20 40.89
CA ASP A 137 -16.25 -30.30 39.82
C ASP A 137 -14.86 -29.71 40.09
N ILE A 138 -13.95 -29.92 39.16
CA ILE A 138 -12.54 -29.52 39.28
C ILE A 138 -12.29 -28.34 38.34
N GLU A 139 -12.00 -27.18 38.91
CA GLU A 139 -11.60 -25.99 38.13
C GLU A 139 -10.13 -26.12 37.73
N LYS A 140 -9.88 -26.09 36.41
CA LYS A 140 -8.54 -26.11 35.85
C LYS A 140 -7.85 -24.76 35.97
N PRO A 141 -6.53 -24.72 36.18
CA PRO A 141 -5.77 -23.49 36.03
C PRO A 141 -5.83 -22.97 34.58
N ILE A 142 -5.84 -21.66 34.43
CA ILE A 142 -5.99 -20.99 33.14
C ILE A 142 -4.72 -20.24 32.81
N ILE A 143 -4.18 -20.46 31.60
CA ILE A 143 -3.16 -19.60 31.00
C ILE A 143 -3.86 -18.67 30.02
N THR A 144 -3.58 -17.36 30.08
CA THR A 144 -4.22 -16.40 29.25
C THR A 144 -3.31 -16.04 28.06
N LEU A 145 -3.83 -16.20 26.85
CA LEU A 145 -3.20 -15.74 25.61
C LEU A 145 -3.81 -14.39 25.21
N TYR A 146 -3.06 -13.33 25.38
CA TYR A 146 -3.46 -12.02 24.86
C TYR A 146 -3.09 -11.91 23.38
N THR A 147 -4.05 -11.52 22.55
CA THR A 147 -3.86 -11.16 21.13
C THR A 147 -4.04 -9.67 20.96
N ASN A 148 -3.35 -9.08 19.96
CA ASN A 148 -3.46 -7.66 19.65
C ASN A 148 -4.12 -7.42 18.28
N PRO A 149 -5.46 -7.35 18.21
CA PRO A 149 -6.16 -7.18 16.92
C PRO A 149 -5.85 -5.85 16.22
N ARG A 150 -5.29 -4.86 16.93
CA ARG A 150 -4.87 -3.57 16.39
C ARG A 150 -3.65 -3.67 15.47
N THR A 151 -2.89 -4.76 15.57
CA THR A 151 -1.74 -5.05 14.71
C THR A 151 -2.14 -5.76 13.42
N GLY A 152 -3.40 -6.18 13.29
CA GLY A 152 -3.98 -6.80 12.11
C GLY A 152 -4.46 -8.23 12.36
N ALA A 153 -5.48 -8.65 11.62
CA ALA A 153 -6.12 -9.96 11.77
C ALA A 153 -5.15 -11.13 11.52
N PHE A 154 -4.23 -10.97 10.57
CA PHE A 154 -3.27 -12.02 10.24
C PHE A 154 -2.25 -12.23 11.37
N ALA A 155 -1.74 -11.15 11.96
CA ALA A 155 -0.87 -11.23 13.13
C ALA A 155 -1.57 -11.91 14.31
N THR A 156 -2.83 -11.56 14.55
CA THR A 156 -3.67 -12.21 15.57
C THR A 156 -3.80 -13.71 15.32
N GLY A 157 -4.01 -14.13 14.08
CA GLY A 157 -4.07 -15.55 13.72
C GLY A 157 -2.76 -16.30 13.95
N ILE A 158 -1.62 -15.69 13.68
CA ILE A 158 -0.29 -16.25 13.96
C ILE A 158 -0.13 -16.42 15.48
N VAL A 159 -0.43 -15.39 16.29
CA VAL A 159 -0.36 -15.45 17.76
C VAL A 159 -1.21 -16.59 18.31
N THR A 160 -2.45 -16.73 17.82
CA THR A 160 -3.34 -17.82 18.25
C THR A 160 -2.74 -19.18 17.91
N THR A 161 -2.22 -19.36 16.69
CA THR A 161 -1.60 -20.62 16.25
C THR A 161 -0.37 -20.98 17.10
N ILE A 162 0.49 -20.00 17.39
CA ILE A 162 1.67 -20.21 18.25
C ILE A 162 1.24 -20.53 19.68
N GLY A 163 0.29 -19.77 20.22
CA GLY A 163 -0.24 -19.99 21.57
C GLY A 163 -0.85 -21.37 21.73
N ASP A 164 -1.68 -21.81 20.78
CA ASP A 164 -2.31 -23.14 20.82
C ASP A 164 -1.28 -24.27 20.77
N ARG A 165 -0.24 -24.15 19.94
CA ARG A 165 0.86 -25.12 19.90
C ARG A 165 1.63 -25.17 21.22
N ALA A 166 2.00 -24.01 21.76
CA ALA A 166 2.71 -23.91 23.02
C ALA A 166 1.89 -24.50 24.18
N LEU A 167 0.61 -24.17 24.26
CA LEU A 167 -0.29 -24.67 25.29
C LEU A 167 -0.57 -26.18 25.17
N THR A 168 -0.63 -26.71 23.93
CA THR A 168 -0.72 -28.16 23.73
C THR A 168 0.51 -28.86 24.29
N GLN A 169 1.70 -28.39 23.96
CA GLN A 169 2.96 -28.95 24.46
C GLN A 169 3.06 -28.86 26.01
N VAL A 170 2.64 -27.72 26.57
CA VAL A 170 2.58 -27.52 28.02
C VAL A 170 1.63 -28.51 28.67
N ASN A 171 0.42 -28.69 28.11
CA ASN A 171 -0.55 -29.65 28.62
C ASN A 171 -0.01 -31.08 28.60
N ASP A 172 0.66 -31.50 27.54
CA ASP A 172 1.24 -32.81 27.41
C ASP A 172 2.33 -33.04 28.49
N THR A 173 3.21 -32.07 28.67
CA THR A 173 4.33 -32.18 29.64
C THR A 173 3.84 -32.16 31.09
N VAL A 174 3.01 -31.17 31.44
CA VAL A 174 2.48 -31.01 32.78
C VAL A 174 1.50 -32.15 33.13
N GLY A 175 0.69 -32.59 32.16
CA GLY A 175 -0.23 -33.69 32.31
C GLY A 175 0.45 -35.02 32.62
N GLN A 176 1.55 -35.33 31.91
CA GLN A 176 2.38 -36.51 32.20
C GLN A 176 2.95 -36.45 33.61
N GLN A 177 3.59 -35.33 33.98
CA GLN A 177 4.20 -35.13 35.29
C GLN A 177 3.18 -35.22 36.42
N LEU A 178 2.00 -34.61 36.26
CA LEU A 178 0.92 -34.71 37.24
C LEU A 178 0.37 -36.11 37.35
N THR A 179 0.16 -36.81 36.26
CA THR A 179 -0.34 -38.19 36.24
C THR A 179 0.64 -39.11 36.94
N GLU A 180 1.94 -38.99 36.70
CA GLU A 180 2.98 -39.75 37.39
C GLU A 180 3.01 -39.46 38.88
N THR A 181 2.96 -38.19 39.29
CA THR A 181 2.98 -37.77 40.69
C THR A 181 1.76 -38.26 41.44
N VAL A 182 0.55 -38.09 40.87
CA VAL A 182 -0.70 -38.52 41.49
C VAL A 182 -0.76 -40.07 41.60
N THR A 183 -0.32 -40.78 40.56
CA THR A 183 -0.29 -42.24 40.55
C THR A 183 0.70 -42.80 41.57
N ALA A 184 1.88 -42.19 41.70
CA ALA A 184 2.86 -42.56 42.72
C ALA A 184 2.33 -42.33 44.15
N THR A 185 1.73 -41.17 44.41
CA THR A 185 1.14 -40.81 45.69
C THR A 185 -0.03 -41.76 46.08
N LEU A 186 -0.88 -42.14 45.10
CA LEU A 186 -1.95 -43.11 45.33
C LEU A 186 -1.40 -44.50 45.64
N ALA A 187 -0.37 -44.98 44.96
CA ALA A 187 0.26 -46.28 45.22
C ALA A 187 0.85 -46.37 46.62
N GLU A 188 1.36 -45.25 47.15
CA GLU A 188 1.91 -45.21 48.53
C GLU A 188 0.83 -45.05 49.57
N SER A 189 -0.20 -44.21 49.33
CA SER A 189 -1.17 -43.82 50.37
C SER A 189 -2.45 -44.67 50.38
N ALA A 190 -2.84 -45.20 49.20
CA ALA A 190 -4.10 -45.96 49.04
C ALA A 190 -4.02 -46.96 47.87
N PRO A 191 -3.28 -48.07 48.00
CA PRO A 191 -2.99 -49.00 46.90
C PRO A 191 -4.23 -49.66 46.27
N ASP A 192 -5.38 -49.62 46.93
CA ASP A 192 -6.66 -50.18 46.45
C ASP A 192 -7.49 -49.14 45.61
N LEU A 193 -7.11 -47.90 45.60
CA LEU A 193 -7.77 -46.84 44.85
C LEU A 193 -7.16 -46.71 43.43
N GLN A 194 -8.02 -46.80 42.41
CA GLN A 194 -7.65 -46.52 41.04
C GLN A 194 -8.24 -45.16 40.60
N LEU A 195 -7.48 -44.39 39.81
CA LEU A 195 -7.96 -43.18 39.18
C LEU A 195 -9.19 -43.48 38.34
N SER A 196 -10.26 -42.73 38.54
CA SER A 196 -11.42 -42.80 37.63
C SER A 196 -11.06 -42.36 36.21
N GLY A 197 -11.77 -42.84 35.20
CA GLY A 197 -11.53 -42.40 33.82
C GLY A 197 -11.71 -40.89 33.63
N ALA A 198 -12.61 -40.27 34.42
CA ALA A 198 -12.80 -38.81 34.38
C ALA A 198 -11.60 -38.07 34.98
N SER A 199 -11.06 -38.57 36.13
CA SER A 199 -9.86 -38.00 36.76
C SER A 199 -8.62 -38.13 35.87
N SER A 200 -8.47 -39.29 35.20
CA SER A 200 -7.38 -39.50 34.23
C SER A 200 -7.45 -38.50 33.06
N LEU A 201 -8.66 -38.22 32.52
CA LEU A 201 -8.84 -37.27 31.46
C LEU A 201 -8.50 -35.83 31.88
N VAL A 202 -8.89 -35.43 33.09
CA VAL A 202 -8.56 -34.11 33.65
C VAL A 202 -7.05 -33.96 33.88
N LEU A 203 -6.37 -35.00 34.34
CA LEU A 203 -4.92 -34.97 34.53
C LEU A 203 -4.13 -34.98 33.20
N THR A 204 -4.70 -35.57 32.14
CA THR A 204 -4.05 -35.54 30.79
C THR A 204 -4.07 -34.14 30.17
N GLN A 205 -5.10 -33.33 30.44
CA GLN A 205 -5.20 -31.96 29.99
C GLN A 205 -5.51 -31.03 31.17
N PRO A 206 -4.52 -30.75 32.02
CA PRO A 206 -4.75 -30.08 33.30
C PRO A 206 -4.94 -28.55 33.16
N ILE A 207 -4.62 -27.96 32.03
CA ILE A 207 -4.57 -26.52 31.84
C ILE A 207 -5.58 -26.12 30.77
N ASP A 208 -6.40 -25.12 31.05
CA ASP A 208 -7.26 -24.47 30.07
C ASP A 208 -6.60 -23.20 29.50
N ALA A 209 -6.84 -22.96 28.23
CA ALA A 209 -6.39 -21.76 27.53
C ALA A 209 -7.54 -20.74 27.40
N LEU A 210 -7.28 -19.50 27.77
CA LEU A 210 -8.20 -18.39 27.56
C LEU A 210 -7.58 -17.37 26.60
N THR A 211 -8.10 -17.28 25.40
CA THR A 211 -7.69 -16.23 24.47
C THR A 211 -8.49 -14.96 24.71
N VAL A 212 -7.80 -13.84 24.91
CA VAL A 212 -8.38 -12.53 25.20
C VAL A 212 -7.79 -11.51 24.25
N GLU A 213 -8.64 -10.73 23.62
CA GLU A 213 -8.20 -9.59 22.81
C GLU A 213 -7.78 -8.41 23.70
N HIS A 214 -6.54 -7.97 23.54
CA HIS A 214 -6.07 -6.76 24.20
C HIS A 214 -6.63 -5.53 23.49
N LYS A 215 -7.56 -4.83 24.15
CA LYS A 215 -8.26 -3.68 23.60
C LYS A 215 -8.86 -3.98 22.20
N PRO A 216 -10.00 -4.68 22.14
CA PRO A 216 -10.64 -5.08 20.91
C PRO A 216 -10.90 -3.90 19.97
N LEU A 217 -10.86 -4.15 18.68
CA LEU A 217 -11.18 -3.14 17.66
C LEU A 217 -12.68 -2.83 17.67
N PRO A 218 -13.06 -1.56 17.53
CA PRO A 218 -14.46 -1.20 17.36
C PRO A 218 -15.04 -1.72 16.03
N ASP A 219 -16.37 -1.83 15.96
CA ASP A 219 -17.08 -2.14 14.72
C ASP A 219 -16.71 -1.13 13.60
N GLY A 220 -16.78 -1.57 12.35
CA GLY A 220 -16.46 -0.72 11.20
C GLY A 220 -14.98 -0.65 10.82
N THR A 221 -14.11 -1.40 11.51
CA THR A 221 -12.67 -1.46 11.20
C THR A 221 -12.29 -2.55 10.21
N GLY A 222 -13.24 -3.45 9.84
CA GLY A 222 -12.97 -4.59 8.96
C GLY A 222 -11.88 -5.50 9.52
N ALA A 223 -11.94 -5.83 10.81
CA ALA A 223 -10.92 -6.60 11.53
C ALA A 223 -9.49 -6.02 11.39
N GLY A 224 -9.37 -4.69 11.38
CA GLY A 224 -8.08 -3.99 11.26
C GLY A 224 -7.64 -3.69 9.82
N LEU A 225 -8.33 -4.21 8.80
CA LEU A 225 -7.96 -3.99 7.40
C LEU A 225 -8.25 -2.57 6.90
N SER A 226 -9.10 -1.79 7.58
CA SER A 226 -9.42 -0.43 7.14
C SER A 226 -8.19 0.49 7.13
N ALA A 227 -7.22 0.30 8.01
CA ALA A 227 -5.96 1.04 7.99
C ALA A 227 -5.14 0.77 6.71
N PHE A 228 -5.06 -0.50 6.29
CA PHE A 228 -4.38 -0.89 5.07
C PHE A 228 -5.06 -0.30 3.82
N PHE A 229 -6.38 -0.49 3.69
CA PHE A 229 -7.11 0.05 2.53
C PHE A 229 -7.12 1.58 2.50
N TYR A 230 -7.21 2.25 3.65
CA TYR A 230 -7.08 3.69 3.71
C TYR A 230 -5.70 4.17 3.24
N THR A 231 -4.64 3.50 3.66
CA THR A 231 -3.27 3.73 3.18
C THR A 231 -3.16 3.55 1.68
N LEU A 232 -3.72 2.46 1.14
CA LEU A 232 -3.74 2.20 -0.29
C LEU A 232 -4.44 3.32 -1.06
N LEU A 233 -5.56 3.84 -0.54
CA LEU A 233 -6.26 4.98 -1.14
C LEU A 233 -5.41 6.26 -1.13
N LEU A 234 -4.64 6.53 -0.07
CA LEU A 234 -3.72 7.67 -0.03
C LEU A 234 -2.61 7.57 -1.09
N ILE A 235 -2.01 6.39 -1.23
CA ILE A 235 -0.99 6.12 -2.27
C ILE A 235 -1.59 6.28 -3.67
N LEU A 236 -2.74 5.66 -3.92
CA LEU A 236 -3.44 5.77 -5.20
C LEU A 236 -3.81 7.22 -5.52
N ALA A 237 -4.30 7.99 -4.54
CA ALA A 237 -4.62 9.40 -4.74
C ALA A 237 -3.38 10.22 -5.13
N GLY A 238 -2.25 10.01 -4.46
CA GLY A 238 -0.99 10.67 -4.80
C GLY A 238 -0.49 10.31 -6.20
N PHE A 239 -0.43 9.02 -6.50
CA PHE A 239 0.06 8.51 -7.77
C PHE A 239 -0.87 8.85 -8.96
N THR A 240 -2.17 8.54 -8.86
CA THR A 240 -3.13 8.84 -9.92
C THR A 240 -3.37 10.34 -10.06
N GLY A 241 -3.43 11.06 -8.94
CA GLY A 241 -3.53 12.52 -8.93
C GLY A 241 -2.36 13.18 -9.63
N ALA A 242 -1.14 12.73 -9.36
CA ALA A 242 0.06 13.20 -10.05
C ALA A 242 0.00 12.94 -11.57
N THR A 243 -0.48 11.76 -11.95
CA THR A 243 -0.64 11.40 -13.37
C THR A 243 -1.65 12.30 -14.09
N ILE A 244 -2.80 12.55 -13.46
CA ILE A 244 -3.85 13.43 -13.98
C ILE A 244 -3.33 14.87 -14.06
N ILE A 245 -2.70 15.39 -12.98
CA ILE A 245 -2.13 16.74 -12.96
C ILE A 245 -1.07 16.88 -14.05
N ASN A 246 -0.19 15.88 -14.20
CA ASN A 246 0.82 15.89 -15.26
C ASN A 246 0.20 16.02 -16.65
N ALA A 247 -0.79 15.19 -16.97
CA ALA A 247 -1.46 15.20 -18.27
C ALA A 247 -2.23 16.50 -18.53
N VAL A 248 -3.03 16.97 -17.56
CA VAL A 248 -3.86 18.16 -17.68
C VAL A 248 -3.00 19.43 -17.80
N VAL A 249 -1.98 19.57 -16.95
CA VAL A 249 -1.10 20.74 -16.98
C VAL A 249 -0.25 20.77 -18.26
N ASP A 250 0.32 19.64 -18.70
CA ASP A 250 1.10 19.57 -19.92
C ASP A 250 0.24 19.89 -21.16
N SER A 251 -1.01 19.43 -21.18
CA SER A 251 -1.97 19.79 -22.23
C SER A 251 -2.39 21.28 -22.17
N ALA A 252 -2.65 21.81 -20.98
CA ALA A 252 -3.04 23.21 -20.79
C ALA A 252 -1.93 24.18 -21.21
N LEU A 253 -0.66 23.81 -21.00
CA LEU A 253 0.52 24.59 -21.36
C LEU A 253 0.99 24.33 -22.81
N GLY A 254 0.30 23.49 -23.60
CA GLY A 254 0.60 23.21 -24.99
C GLY A 254 1.78 22.28 -25.22
N PHE A 255 2.29 21.58 -24.20
CA PHE A 255 3.40 20.62 -24.36
C PHE A 255 2.96 19.30 -24.97
N VAL A 256 1.69 18.95 -24.83
CA VAL A 256 1.08 17.74 -25.38
C VAL A 256 -0.26 18.12 -26.00
N PRO A 257 -0.57 17.68 -27.23
CA PRO A 257 -1.89 17.91 -27.83
C PRO A 257 -2.96 17.16 -27.01
N THR A 258 -4.16 17.72 -26.97
CA THR A 258 -5.31 17.10 -26.31
C THR A 258 -6.21 16.46 -27.35
N GLU A 259 -6.52 15.18 -27.17
CA GLU A 259 -7.52 14.47 -27.96
C GLU A 259 -8.80 14.27 -27.11
N TYR A 260 -9.91 14.79 -27.64
CA TYR A 260 -11.25 14.52 -27.11
C TYR A 260 -12.07 13.80 -28.19
N GLY A 261 -12.00 12.47 -28.22
CA GLY A 261 -12.61 11.70 -29.30
C GLY A 261 -12.03 12.10 -30.65
N PRO A 262 -12.85 12.60 -31.63
CA PRO A 262 -12.36 13.02 -32.93
C PRO A 262 -11.70 14.43 -32.94
N LEU A 263 -11.75 15.14 -31.81
CA LEU A 263 -11.25 16.50 -31.70
C LEU A 263 -9.80 16.50 -31.23
N TYR A 264 -8.90 16.96 -32.10
CA TYR A 264 -7.48 17.15 -31.82
C TYR A 264 -7.18 18.63 -31.63
N ILE A 265 -6.75 19.05 -30.46
CA ILE A 265 -6.46 20.42 -30.11
C ILE A 265 -4.97 20.56 -29.80
N ALA A 266 -4.23 21.25 -30.66
CA ALA A 266 -2.88 21.70 -30.36
C ALA A 266 -2.94 23.16 -29.87
N ARG A 267 -2.37 23.42 -28.68
CA ARG A 267 -2.24 24.79 -28.13
C ARG A 267 -0.82 25.30 -28.35
N GLU A 268 -0.68 26.62 -28.38
CA GLU A 268 0.64 27.26 -28.44
C GLU A 268 1.42 26.91 -27.15
N THR A 269 2.69 26.54 -27.31
CA THR A 269 3.56 26.16 -26.19
C THR A 269 3.94 27.40 -25.38
N THR A 270 3.76 27.28 -24.05
CA THR A 270 4.13 28.33 -23.09
C THR A 270 5.63 28.33 -22.87
N ARG A 271 6.26 29.51 -22.85
CA ARG A 271 7.70 29.68 -22.56
C ARG A 271 7.98 29.57 -21.05
N MET A 272 7.84 28.39 -20.48
CA MET A 272 8.18 28.12 -19.08
C MET A 272 9.35 27.13 -19.00
N SER A 273 10.22 27.31 -18.01
CA SER A 273 11.29 26.34 -17.75
C SER A 273 10.70 25.02 -17.18
N ARG A 274 11.44 23.90 -17.31
CA ARG A 274 11.02 22.62 -16.77
C ARG A 274 10.78 22.68 -15.27
N LEU A 275 11.66 23.40 -14.55
CA LEU A 275 11.54 23.59 -13.10
C LEU A 275 10.27 24.40 -12.74
N GLN A 276 9.95 25.46 -13.50
CA GLN A 276 8.73 26.26 -13.26
C GLN A 276 7.46 25.42 -13.45
N VAL A 277 7.41 24.61 -14.50
CA VAL A 277 6.29 23.69 -14.76
C VAL A 277 6.16 22.66 -13.66
N LEU A 278 7.27 22.08 -13.20
CA LEU A 278 7.27 21.11 -12.11
C LEU A 278 6.81 21.74 -10.79
N ALA A 279 7.30 22.96 -10.47
CA ALA A 279 6.88 23.70 -9.28
C ALA A 279 5.37 24.02 -9.31
N LEU A 280 4.83 24.41 -10.45
CA LEU A 280 3.39 24.60 -10.64
C LEU A 280 2.61 23.31 -10.34
N LYS A 281 3.05 22.17 -10.90
CA LYS A 281 2.42 20.86 -10.67
C LYS A 281 2.47 20.46 -9.20
N TRP A 282 3.59 20.69 -8.50
CA TRP A 282 3.72 20.47 -7.07
C TRP A 282 2.73 21.33 -6.25
N GLY A 283 2.60 22.62 -6.59
CA GLY A 283 1.63 23.50 -5.94
C GLY A 283 0.18 22.99 -6.09
N ILE A 284 -0.19 22.58 -7.30
CA ILE A 284 -1.52 21.99 -7.56
C ILE A 284 -1.70 20.68 -6.75
N THR A 285 -0.67 19.86 -6.68
CA THR A 285 -0.70 18.59 -5.91
C THR A 285 -0.96 18.82 -4.43
N VAL A 286 -0.28 19.80 -3.82
CA VAL A 286 -0.49 20.15 -2.40
C VAL A 286 -1.93 20.63 -2.14
N VAL A 287 -2.47 21.49 -3.00
CA VAL A 287 -3.87 21.94 -2.86
C VAL A 287 -4.85 20.78 -3.03
N MET A 288 -4.62 19.94 -4.05
CA MET A 288 -5.44 18.75 -4.29
C MET A 288 -5.41 17.80 -3.11
N SER A 289 -4.23 17.57 -2.50
CA SER A 289 -4.09 16.64 -1.38
C SER A 289 -4.90 17.03 -0.16
N LEU A 290 -5.01 18.33 0.16
CA LEU A 290 -5.85 18.82 1.25
C LEU A 290 -7.33 18.51 1.01
N ILE A 291 -7.80 18.69 -0.22
CA ILE A 291 -9.19 18.45 -0.62
C ILE A 291 -9.49 16.95 -0.63
N VAL A 292 -8.63 16.14 -1.26
CA VAL A 292 -8.85 14.70 -1.39
C VAL A 292 -8.76 14.01 -0.03
N SER A 293 -7.82 14.40 0.81
CA SER A 293 -7.72 13.86 2.17
C SER A 293 -8.97 14.17 3.01
N ALA A 294 -9.51 15.41 2.92
CA ALA A 294 -10.76 15.77 3.59
C ALA A 294 -11.94 14.93 3.07
N LEU A 295 -12.01 14.74 1.76
CA LEU A 295 -13.04 13.91 1.13
C LEU A 295 -12.94 12.44 1.59
N TYR A 296 -11.75 11.89 1.70
CA TYR A 296 -11.54 10.51 2.18
C TYR A 296 -11.96 10.33 3.63
N VAL A 297 -11.59 11.26 4.52
CA VAL A 297 -12.04 11.23 5.92
C VAL A 297 -13.56 11.32 5.99
N TRP A 298 -14.16 12.22 5.22
CA TRP A 298 -15.62 12.37 5.17
C TRP A 298 -16.31 11.10 4.67
N ILE A 299 -15.85 10.51 3.56
CA ILE A 299 -16.42 9.28 3.01
C ILE A 299 -16.25 8.12 4.00
N ALA A 300 -15.07 7.95 4.56
CA ALA A 300 -14.76 6.86 5.48
C ALA A 300 -15.67 6.92 6.72
N THR A 301 -15.83 8.11 7.31
CA THR A 301 -16.73 8.31 8.47
C THR A 301 -18.21 8.14 8.10
N ALA A 302 -18.63 8.59 6.91
CA ALA A 302 -19.99 8.40 6.42
C ALA A 302 -20.33 6.92 6.18
N LEU A 303 -19.33 6.10 5.84
CA LEU A 303 -19.46 4.63 5.70
C LEU A 303 -19.38 3.88 7.04
N GLY A 304 -19.19 4.59 8.16
CA GLY A 304 -19.13 4.00 9.50
C GLY A 304 -17.73 3.61 9.97
N MET A 305 -16.65 4.00 9.27
CA MET A 305 -15.31 3.78 9.77
C MET A 305 -15.03 4.68 10.99
N PRO A 306 -14.63 4.12 12.16
CA PRO A 306 -14.29 4.93 13.30
C PRO A 306 -13.00 5.72 13.05
N ALA A 307 -13.06 7.04 13.19
CA ALA A 307 -11.92 7.92 13.06
C ALA A 307 -11.82 8.83 14.30
N PRO A 308 -11.31 8.32 15.43
CA PRO A 308 -11.30 9.06 16.70
C PRO A 308 -10.49 10.34 16.61
N ARG A 309 -9.48 10.40 15.74
CA ARG A 309 -8.64 11.57 15.46
C ARG A 309 -8.75 12.01 13.99
N ALA A 310 -9.98 12.30 13.55
CA ALA A 310 -10.28 12.66 12.16
C ALA A 310 -9.43 13.82 11.63
N LEU A 311 -9.16 14.85 12.46
CA LEU A 311 -8.31 15.98 12.07
C LEU A 311 -6.87 15.52 11.78
N LEU A 312 -6.28 14.74 12.68
CA LEU A 312 -4.92 14.21 12.50
C LEU A 312 -4.85 13.27 11.27
N LEU A 313 -5.90 12.47 11.04
CA LEU A 313 -6.00 11.61 9.86
C LEU A 313 -6.06 12.43 8.57
N TRP A 314 -6.79 13.56 8.58
CA TRP A 314 -6.83 14.50 7.46
C TRP A 314 -5.46 15.16 7.21
N GLU A 315 -4.82 15.71 8.26
CA GLU A 315 -3.51 16.36 8.14
C GLU A 315 -2.45 15.39 7.61
N TYR A 316 -2.38 14.19 8.21
CA TYR A 316 -1.43 13.17 7.77
C TYR A 316 -1.76 12.64 6.37
N GLY A 317 -3.03 12.42 6.05
CA GLY A 317 -3.47 12.00 4.72
C GLY A 317 -3.08 13.02 3.64
N ALA A 318 -3.24 14.31 3.91
CA ALA A 318 -2.80 15.36 2.99
C ALA A 318 -1.27 15.36 2.79
N LEU A 319 -0.51 15.16 3.87
CA LEU A 319 0.95 15.03 3.81
C LEU A 319 1.36 13.80 2.97
N ALA A 320 0.74 12.64 3.20
CA ALA A 320 1.02 11.40 2.49
C ALA A 320 0.71 11.50 0.98
N ILE A 321 -0.47 12.01 0.62
CA ILE A 321 -0.86 12.24 -0.78
C ILE A 321 0.11 13.21 -1.45
N SER A 322 0.51 14.29 -0.75
CA SER A 322 1.51 15.25 -1.25
C SER A 322 2.86 14.59 -1.48
N ALA A 323 3.33 13.77 -0.55
CA ALA A 323 4.63 13.09 -0.65
C ALA A 323 4.69 12.18 -1.89
N VAL A 324 3.68 11.32 -2.04
CA VAL A 324 3.57 10.40 -3.18
C VAL A 324 3.42 11.18 -4.49
N GLY A 325 2.57 12.21 -4.51
CA GLY A 325 2.33 13.01 -5.70
C GLY A 325 3.55 13.83 -6.15
N ILE A 326 4.25 14.47 -5.22
CA ILE A 326 5.48 15.22 -5.49
C ILE A 326 6.57 14.31 -6.05
N THR A 327 6.78 13.15 -5.41
CA THR A 327 7.77 12.16 -5.86
C THR A 327 7.40 11.59 -7.23
N SER A 328 6.11 11.25 -7.44
CA SER A 328 5.62 10.75 -8.73
C SER A 328 5.84 11.76 -9.86
N LEU A 329 5.56 13.05 -9.63
CA LEU A 329 5.79 14.12 -10.60
C LEU A 329 7.28 14.32 -10.89
N ALA A 330 8.14 14.22 -9.86
CA ALA A 330 9.58 14.27 -10.03
C ALA A 330 10.07 13.13 -10.94
N VAL A 331 9.65 11.89 -10.67
CA VAL A 331 9.98 10.71 -11.48
C VAL A 331 9.50 10.87 -12.92
N MET A 332 8.26 11.34 -13.15
CA MET A 332 7.75 11.60 -14.50
C MET A 332 8.52 12.73 -15.22
N SER A 333 8.98 13.74 -14.49
CA SER A 333 9.78 14.82 -15.06
C SER A 333 11.19 14.37 -15.46
N ILE A 334 11.74 13.37 -14.77
CA ILE A 334 13.06 12.80 -15.04
C ILE A 334 13.00 11.81 -16.20
N PHE A 335 12.08 10.84 -16.15
CA PHE A 335 12.00 9.72 -17.08
C PHE A 335 10.98 9.91 -18.20
N GLY A 336 10.19 11.01 -18.19
CA GLY A 336 9.12 11.24 -19.14
C GLY A 336 8.04 10.16 -19.08
N ALA A 337 7.64 9.60 -20.22
CA ALA A 337 6.62 8.56 -20.30
C ALA A 337 6.98 7.27 -19.53
N ALA A 338 8.27 6.92 -19.46
CA ALA A 338 8.74 5.77 -18.70
C ALA A 338 8.58 5.99 -17.17
N GLY A 339 8.49 7.24 -16.72
CA GLY A 339 8.26 7.57 -15.32
C GLY A 339 6.96 7.01 -14.74
N LEU A 340 5.92 6.85 -15.58
CA LEU A 340 4.69 6.20 -15.17
C LEU A 340 4.92 4.73 -14.78
N LEU A 341 5.74 4.01 -15.56
CA LEU A 341 6.09 2.62 -15.29
C LEU A 341 6.94 2.50 -14.02
N VAL A 342 7.91 3.41 -13.82
CA VAL A 342 8.71 3.45 -12.59
C VAL A 342 7.84 3.68 -11.37
N ASN A 343 6.92 4.64 -11.43
CA ASN A 343 5.98 4.90 -10.33
C ASN A 343 5.08 3.70 -10.03
N LEU A 344 4.58 3.02 -11.08
CA LEU A 344 3.77 1.81 -10.93
C LEU A 344 4.55 0.70 -10.20
N ILE A 345 5.83 0.50 -10.57
CA ILE A 345 6.68 -0.48 -9.90
C ILE A 345 6.88 -0.10 -8.44
N VAL A 346 7.28 1.13 -8.15
CA VAL A 346 7.62 1.57 -6.80
C VAL A 346 6.38 1.56 -5.89
N PHE A 347 5.31 2.24 -6.28
CA PHE A 347 4.17 2.44 -5.38
C PHE A 347 3.17 1.28 -5.34
N ILE A 348 3.09 0.46 -6.40
CA ILE A 348 2.10 -0.62 -6.49
C ILE A 348 2.76 -1.99 -6.42
N VAL A 349 3.70 -2.29 -7.34
CA VAL A 349 4.27 -3.65 -7.44
C VAL A 349 5.09 -4.00 -6.21
N LEU A 350 5.93 -3.08 -5.73
CA LEU A 350 6.75 -3.27 -4.54
C LEU A 350 6.04 -2.87 -3.25
N GLY A 351 5.19 -1.83 -3.30
CA GLY A 351 4.55 -1.25 -2.12
C GLY A 351 3.58 -2.18 -1.41
N LEU A 352 2.68 -2.85 -2.13
CA LEU A 352 1.68 -3.68 -1.47
C LEU A 352 2.28 -4.85 -0.67
N PRO A 353 3.19 -5.68 -1.22
CA PRO A 353 3.77 -6.80 -0.48
C PRO A 353 4.63 -6.37 0.71
N SER A 354 5.30 -5.21 0.61
CA SER A 354 6.15 -4.66 1.68
C SER A 354 5.40 -3.76 2.67
N SER A 355 4.09 -3.60 2.51
CA SER A 355 3.30 -2.70 3.37
C SER A 355 3.20 -3.13 4.82
N GLY A 356 3.23 -4.45 5.11
CA GLY A 356 2.92 -5.00 6.43
C GLY A 356 1.44 -4.89 6.83
N GLY A 357 0.57 -4.43 5.92
CA GLY A 357 -0.82 -4.14 6.24
C GLY A 357 -1.77 -5.33 6.13
N THR A 358 -1.45 -6.29 5.28
CA THR A 358 -2.21 -7.55 5.15
C THR A 358 -1.54 -8.68 5.90
N ILE A 359 -0.23 -8.80 5.80
CA ILE A 359 0.61 -9.79 6.48
C ILE A 359 1.69 -9.02 7.23
N PRO A 360 2.01 -9.36 8.48
CA PRO A 360 3.14 -8.76 9.20
C PRO A 360 4.43 -8.91 8.40
N ILE A 361 5.28 -7.89 8.44
CA ILE A 361 6.57 -7.92 7.71
C ILE A 361 7.44 -9.10 8.16
N GLU A 362 7.36 -9.46 9.42
CA GLU A 362 8.07 -10.58 10.05
C GLU A 362 7.65 -11.95 9.49
N ALA A 363 6.49 -12.01 8.83
CA ALA A 363 5.96 -13.23 8.18
C ALA A 363 6.10 -13.19 6.65
N THR A 364 6.90 -12.26 6.11
CA THR A 364 7.17 -12.14 4.66
C THR A 364 8.62 -12.49 4.33
N PRO A 365 8.97 -12.82 3.07
CA PRO A 365 10.35 -13.02 2.66
C PRO A 365 11.28 -11.84 3.00
N ARG A 366 12.55 -12.11 3.34
CA ARG A 366 13.56 -11.11 3.78
C ARG A 366 13.69 -9.89 2.87
N MET A 367 13.41 -10.07 1.59
CA MET A 367 13.44 -8.97 0.62
C MET A 367 12.43 -7.87 0.97
N PHE A 368 11.23 -8.25 1.42
CA PHE A 368 10.18 -7.28 1.78
C PHE A 368 10.46 -6.58 3.11
N GLU A 369 11.10 -7.26 4.05
CA GLU A 369 11.60 -6.67 5.28
C GLU A 369 12.62 -5.56 5.00
N TRP A 370 13.61 -5.84 4.15
CA TRP A 370 14.56 -4.82 3.71
C TRP A 370 13.88 -3.67 2.97
N LEU A 371 12.92 -3.99 2.08
CA LEU A 371 12.19 -2.99 1.31
C LEU A 371 11.32 -2.09 2.19
N SER A 372 10.65 -2.65 3.20
CA SER A 372 9.77 -1.91 4.12
C SER A 372 10.48 -0.79 4.87
N THR A 373 11.81 -0.89 5.04
CA THR A 373 12.61 0.13 5.74
C THR A 373 12.50 1.51 5.08
N PHE A 374 12.38 1.58 3.77
CA PHE A 374 12.31 2.84 3.00
C PHE A 374 11.10 2.95 2.07
N GLU A 375 10.30 1.90 1.95
CA GLU A 375 9.16 1.88 1.05
C GLU A 375 8.01 2.74 1.61
N PRO A 376 7.47 3.68 0.80
CA PRO A 376 6.49 4.66 1.27
C PRO A 376 5.21 4.06 1.84
N MET A 377 4.71 2.94 1.29
CA MET A 377 3.44 2.36 1.71
C MET A 377 3.51 1.80 3.13
N HIS A 378 4.63 1.15 3.50
CA HIS A 378 4.84 0.67 4.86
C HIS A 378 4.85 1.83 5.86
N GLN A 379 5.59 2.89 5.54
CA GLN A 379 5.73 4.06 6.41
C GLN A 379 4.39 4.77 6.61
N ILE A 380 3.61 4.93 5.53
CA ILE A 380 2.28 5.54 5.59
C ILE A 380 1.31 4.62 6.35
N TYR A 381 1.40 3.30 6.16
CA TYR A 381 0.56 2.34 6.88
C TYR A 381 0.79 2.39 8.39
N LEU A 382 2.04 2.43 8.85
CA LEU A 382 2.35 2.53 10.29
C LEU A 382 1.72 3.76 10.92
N ALA A 383 1.80 4.92 10.25
CA ALA A 383 1.19 6.14 10.76
C ALA A 383 -0.34 6.11 10.73
N VAL A 384 -0.95 5.65 9.64
CA VAL A 384 -2.42 5.51 9.54
C VAL A 384 -2.94 4.53 10.58
N ARG A 385 -2.29 3.38 10.75
CA ARG A 385 -2.61 2.39 11.79
C ARG A 385 -2.54 3.01 13.18
N SER A 386 -1.48 3.77 13.46
CA SER A 386 -1.32 4.48 14.73
C SER A 386 -2.45 5.47 14.98
N ILE A 387 -2.83 6.28 13.97
CA ILE A 387 -3.90 7.26 14.09
C ILE A 387 -5.25 6.59 14.34
N LEU A 388 -5.54 5.48 13.65
CA LEU A 388 -6.84 4.82 13.73
C LEU A 388 -6.99 3.95 14.98
N TYR A 389 -5.93 3.23 15.38
CA TYR A 389 -6.05 2.17 16.39
C TYR A 389 -5.24 2.41 17.67
N PHE A 390 -4.22 3.28 17.62
CA PHE A 390 -3.32 3.54 18.75
C PHE A 390 -3.36 5.01 19.21
N ASP A 391 -4.49 5.68 19.04
CA ASP A 391 -4.68 7.08 19.45
C ASP A 391 -3.65 8.07 18.89
N GLY A 392 -3.05 7.78 17.73
CA GLY A 392 -2.04 8.62 17.11
C GLY A 392 -0.79 8.78 17.99
N ARG A 393 -0.42 7.75 18.72
CA ARG A 393 0.80 7.76 19.55
C ARG A 393 2.05 7.75 18.67
N PRO A 394 3.04 8.62 18.94
CA PRO A 394 4.28 8.66 18.17
C PRO A 394 5.08 7.35 18.23
N ASP A 395 5.09 6.68 19.40
CA ASP A 395 5.76 5.42 19.67
C ASP A 395 5.07 4.22 18.98
N ALA A 396 3.80 4.33 18.66
CA ALA A 396 3.04 3.30 17.93
C ALA A 396 3.15 3.42 16.39
N GLY A 397 4.19 4.08 15.87
CA GLY A 397 4.50 4.18 14.45
C GLY A 397 4.20 5.54 13.79
N LEU A 398 3.41 6.43 14.42
CA LEU A 398 3.12 7.75 13.84
C LEU A 398 4.39 8.60 13.69
N GLY A 399 5.24 8.65 14.72
CA GLY A 399 6.46 9.47 14.68
C GLY A 399 7.41 9.04 13.56
N HIS A 400 7.60 7.73 13.42
CA HIS A 400 8.43 7.17 12.35
C HIS A 400 7.82 7.42 10.97
N GLY A 401 6.54 7.13 10.79
CA GLY A 401 5.83 7.31 9.52
C GLY A 401 5.80 8.77 9.06
N VAL A 402 5.55 9.73 9.96
CA VAL A 402 5.62 11.18 9.65
C VAL A 402 7.02 11.58 9.21
N THR A 403 8.05 11.15 9.94
CA THR A 403 9.45 11.47 9.62
C THR A 403 9.83 10.95 8.24
N MET A 404 9.53 9.68 7.95
CA MET A 404 9.85 9.07 6.65
C MET A 404 9.03 9.68 5.50
N THR A 405 7.78 10.05 5.75
CA THR A 405 6.96 10.75 4.75
C THR A 405 7.54 12.14 4.42
N ILE A 406 8.00 12.88 5.43
CA ILE A 406 8.70 14.17 5.22
C ILE A 406 10.01 13.97 4.45
N VAL A 407 10.79 12.94 4.79
CA VAL A 407 12.01 12.58 4.03
C VAL A 407 11.67 12.31 2.57
N GLY A 408 10.58 11.59 2.29
CA GLY A 408 10.08 11.34 0.93
C GLY A 408 9.72 12.64 0.18
N VAL A 409 9.02 13.58 0.84
CA VAL A 409 8.73 14.92 0.27
C VAL A 409 10.03 15.65 -0.10
N VAL A 410 10.96 15.75 0.86
CA VAL A 410 12.24 16.45 0.65
C VAL A 410 13.04 15.80 -0.48
N PHE A 411 13.10 14.48 -0.50
CA PHE A 411 13.77 13.73 -1.56
C PHE A 411 13.13 14.02 -2.93
N GLY A 412 11.81 13.94 -3.06
CA GLY A 412 11.09 14.23 -4.30
C GLY A 412 11.31 15.66 -4.79
N LEU A 413 11.27 16.66 -3.88
CA LEU A 413 11.53 18.06 -4.20
C LEU A 413 12.98 18.28 -4.65
N VAL A 414 13.95 17.76 -3.89
CA VAL A 414 15.38 17.99 -4.18
C VAL A 414 15.78 17.30 -5.50
N VAL A 415 15.43 16.04 -5.67
CA VAL A 415 15.80 15.29 -6.87
C VAL A 415 15.08 15.85 -8.09
N GLY A 416 13.78 16.13 -7.99
CA GLY A 416 13.00 16.71 -9.07
C GLY A 416 13.53 18.09 -9.48
N ALA A 417 13.78 18.98 -8.51
CA ALA A 417 14.33 20.30 -8.78
C ALA A 417 15.72 20.24 -9.38
N LEU A 418 16.61 19.42 -8.82
CA LEU A 418 17.99 19.29 -9.29
C LEU A 418 18.06 18.80 -10.74
N VAL A 419 17.35 17.72 -11.05
CA VAL A 419 17.40 17.12 -12.40
C VAL A 419 16.74 18.05 -13.43
N THR A 420 15.60 18.65 -13.11
CA THR A 420 14.95 19.60 -14.04
C THR A 420 15.78 20.86 -14.23
N TRP A 421 16.45 21.37 -13.19
CA TRP A 421 17.37 22.48 -13.30
C TRP A 421 18.59 22.14 -14.18
N ILE A 422 19.16 20.92 -14.04
CA ILE A 422 20.23 20.45 -14.92
C ILE A 422 19.74 20.39 -16.39
N TYR A 423 18.54 19.87 -16.63
CA TYR A 423 17.95 19.82 -17.97
C TYR A 423 17.77 21.22 -18.59
N ASP A 424 17.31 22.18 -17.79
CA ASP A 424 17.17 23.57 -18.22
C ASP A 424 18.55 24.21 -18.55
N ARG A 425 19.60 23.89 -17.74
CA ARG A 425 20.97 24.40 -17.99
C ARG A 425 21.66 23.78 -19.19
N VAL A 426 21.43 22.51 -19.47
CA VAL A 426 21.98 21.80 -20.63
C VAL A 426 21.22 22.15 -21.92
N GLY A 427 20.09 22.90 -21.83
CA GLY A 427 19.33 23.34 -22.99
C GLY A 427 18.33 22.32 -23.53
N PHE A 428 17.97 21.31 -22.74
CA PHE A 428 16.88 20.39 -23.07
C PHE A 428 15.52 21.07 -22.84
N HIS A 429 15.22 22.11 -23.63
CA HIS A 429 13.92 22.79 -23.56
C HIS A 429 12.80 21.92 -24.13
N ARG A 430 11.59 22.03 -23.53
CA ARG A 430 10.36 21.38 -24.04
C ARG A 430 9.77 22.18 -25.20
N ALA A 431 10.54 22.47 -26.26
CA ALA A 431 10.02 23.15 -27.43
C ALA A 431 9.54 22.12 -28.45
N ALA A 432 8.30 22.26 -28.93
CA ALA A 432 7.68 21.35 -29.90
C ALA A 432 8.40 21.38 -31.28
N ASP A 433 9.25 22.39 -31.56
CA ASP A 433 9.84 22.63 -32.87
C ASP A 433 11.36 22.39 -32.98
N ALA A 434 12.01 21.91 -31.94
CA ALA A 434 13.41 21.54 -32.00
C ALA A 434 13.57 20.10 -32.49
N PRO A 435 14.17 19.84 -33.67
CA PRO A 435 14.54 18.50 -34.05
C PRO A 435 15.49 17.94 -32.96
N VAL A 436 15.16 16.78 -32.39
CA VAL A 436 16.00 16.12 -31.37
C VAL A 436 17.36 15.82 -32.00
N ARG A 437 18.33 16.72 -31.80
CA ARG A 437 19.74 16.44 -32.08
C ARG A 437 20.29 15.62 -30.96
N LEU A 438 20.25 14.30 -31.13
CA LEU A 438 20.97 13.39 -30.25
C LEU A 438 22.46 13.70 -30.38
N PRO A 439 23.19 14.05 -29.30
CA PRO A 439 24.58 14.53 -29.40
C PRO A 439 25.57 13.47 -29.90
N TRP A 440 25.18 12.21 -30.09
CA TRP A 440 26.01 11.13 -30.61
C TRP A 440 25.71 10.67 -32.03
N ARG A 441 24.77 11.33 -32.76
CA ARG A 441 24.61 11.06 -34.20
C ARG A 441 25.36 12.11 -34.99
N PRO A 442 26.47 11.73 -35.68
CA PRO A 442 27.12 12.64 -36.63
C PRO A 442 26.10 13.00 -37.74
N SER A 443 25.94 14.29 -37.99
CA SER A 443 25.13 14.85 -39.08
C SER A 443 25.63 14.31 -40.41
N ARG A 444 25.01 13.29 -40.98
CA ARG A 444 25.18 12.95 -42.38
C ARG A 444 24.32 13.91 -43.21
N GLN A 445 25.01 14.93 -43.67
CA GLN A 445 24.84 15.63 -44.91
C GLN A 445 23.45 15.66 -45.56
N HIS A 446 22.79 16.79 -45.41
CA HIS A 446 21.80 17.27 -46.36
C HIS A 446 22.32 18.51 -47.15
N ASP A 447 23.67 18.60 -47.34
CA ASP A 447 24.33 19.64 -48.14
C ASP A 447 24.59 19.18 -49.59
N ARG A 448 23.60 18.64 -50.26
CA ARG A 448 23.79 18.29 -51.66
C ARG A 448 22.69 18.77 -52.63
N ASN A 449 21.67 19.47 -52.21
CA ASN A 449 20.60 19.89 -53.08
C ASN A 449 20.36 21.42 -53.15
N SER A 450 21.20 22.25 -52.55
CA SER A 450 21.12 23.72 -52.72
C SER A 450 22.14 24.31 -53.72
N ALA A 451 22.92 23.45 -54.40
CA ALA A 451 23.93 23.92 -55.36
C ALA A 451 23.55 23.72 -56.85
N VAL A 452 22.29 23.32 -57.14
CA VAL A 452 21.89 23.09 -58.57
C VAL A 452 20.75 24.01 -59.01
N ALA A 453 20.32 24.98 -58.18
CA ALA A 453 19.19 25.87 -58.54
C ALA A 453 19.60 27.33 -58.77
N THR A 454 20.87 27.64 -59.13
CA THR A 454 21.32 29.04 -59.40
C THR A 454 22.00 29.22 -60.74
N ASP A 455 21.75 28.37 -61.75
CA ASP A 455 22.40 28.58 -63.08
C ASP A 455 21.47 28.24 -64.23
N THR A 456 20.30 28.86 -64.32
CA THR A 456 19.54 28.98 -65.60
C THR A 456 18.42 30.01 -65.42
N VAL A 457 18.71 31.27 -65.48
CA VAL A 457 17.86 32.35 -66.16
C VAL A 457 18.77 33.54 -66.39
N ARG A 458 19.37 33.55 -67.56
CA ARG A 458 19.83 34.80 -68.24
C ARG A 458 19.74 34.59 -69.71
N SER A 459 19.04 35.52 -70.39
CA SER A 459 18.79 35.77 -71.81
C SER A 459 17.36 35.41 -72.23
N ASP A 460 16.61 36.31 -72.73
CA ASP A 460 16.49 37.19 -73.79
C ASP A 460 15.14 37.93 -73.73
N ASP A 461 15.19 39.14 -73.70
CA ASP A 461 14.79 40.25 -74.63
C ASP A 461 13.47 40.16 -75.39
N SER A 462 12.74 41.27 -75.23
CA SER A 462 12.11 42.16 -76.24
C SER A 462 10.66 41.95 -76.64
N VAL A 463 9.93 43.08 -76.46
CA VAL A 463 9.00 43.68 -77.44
C VAL A 463 7.60 43.02 -77.54
N ASP A 464 6.51 43.65 -77.40
CA ASP A 464 5.94 44.92 -77.85
C ASP A 464 4.47 45.06 -77.44
N THR A 465 4.09 46.25 -77.06
CA THR A 465 2.92 47.07 -77.24
C THR A 465 1.51 46.53 -77.56
N ARG A 466 0.61 47.28 -76.96
CA ARG A 466 -0.74 47.77 -77.36
C ARG A 466 -1.90 47.19 -76.58
N GLU A 467 -2.47 48.09 -75.79
CA GLU A 467 -3.67 48.93 -76.04
C GLU A 467 -4.91 48.11 -76.45
N ASP A 468 -5.97 48.13 -75.65
CA ASP A 468 -7.18 48.98 -75.82
C ASP A 468 -8.26 48.50 -74.83
N ASP A 469 -8.69 49.37 -73.98
CA ASP A 469 -9.96 50.10 -73.92
C ASP A 469 -11.29 49.29 -73.89
N ARG A 470 -12.11 49.79 -73.00
CA ARG A 470 -13.57 49.89 -72.91
C ARG A 470 -14.27 48.94 -71.92
N ASP A 471 -14.69 49.63 -70.89
CA ASP A 471 -16.05 50.10 -70.54
C ASP A 471 -17.15 49.08 -70.73
N ASP A 472 -17.93 48.85 -69.72
CA ASP A 472 -19.21 49.54 -69.45
C ASP A 472 -20.02 48.79 -68.33
N THR A 473 -20.45 49.59 -67.38
CA THR A 473 -21.76 49.74 -66.73
C THR A 473 -22.71 48.58 -66.55
N GLY A 474 -23.32 48.65 -65.40
CA GLY A 474 -24.71 48.24 -65.12
C GLY A 474 -24.95 47.46 -63.84
N GLU A 475 -25.20 48.12 -62.69
CA GLU A 475 -26.52 48.41 -62.09
C GLU A 475 -27.48 47.21 -62.07
N SER A 476 -27.92 46.78 -60.96
CA SER A 476 -29.10 47.16 -60.16
C SER A 476 -29.61 45.94 -59.32
N SER A 477 -29.74 46.11 -58.03
CA SER A 477 -30.98 46.29 -57.28
C SER A 477 -31.94 45.07 -57.13
N GLY A 478 -32.34 44.83 -55.89
CA GLY A 478 -33.65 44.26 -55.56
C GLY A 478 -33.51 43.22 -54.44
N SER A 479 -33.58 43.54 -53.19
CA SER A 479 -34.71 43.69 -52.23
C SER A 479 -35.79 42.62 -52.30
N SER A 480 -36.01 42.01 -51.14
CA SER A 480 -37.24 41.80 -50.34
C SER A 480 -37.15 40.51 -49.53
N GLU A 481 -37.11 40.52 -48.15
CA GLU A 481 -38.29 40.52 -47.26
C GLU A 481 -39.27 39.36 -47.48
N HIS A 482 -39.37 38.50 -46.44
CA HIS A 482 -40.60 38.07 -45.75
C HIS A 482 -40.24 36.97 -44.74
N SER A 483 -40.29 37.13 -43.40
CA SER A 483 -41.41 37.15 -42.43
C SER A 483 -42.33 35.93 -42.46
N GLY A 484 -42.53 35.37 -41.31
CA GLY A 484 -43.63 34.48 -40.91
C GLY A 484 -43.20 33.37 -39.98
N ASP A 485 -43.23 33.52 -38.69
CA ASP A 485 -44.32 33.31 -37.72
C ASP A 485 -44.92 31.89 -37.76
N SER A 486 -44.81 31.10 -36.66
CA SER A 486 -45.90 30.81 -35.73
C SER A 486 -45.68 29.51 -34.96
N GLU A 487 -45.74 29.68 -33.67
CA GLU A 487 -46.54 28.99 -32.69
C GLU A 487 -46.30 27.51 -32.33
N GLY A 488 -46.10 27.34 -31.06
CA GLY A 488 -46.24 26.11 -30.30
C GLY A 488 -47.70 25.55 -30.22
N PRO A 489 -48.06 24.56 -29.42
CA PRO A 489 -48.01 24.66 -27.95
C PRO A 489 -47.74 23.33 -27.18
N ALA A 490 -47.51 23.53 -25.90
CA ALA A 490 -47.75 22.77 -24.69
C ALA A 490 -48.71 21.55 -24.70
N ASN A 491 -48.42 20.56 -23.89
CA ASN A 491 -49.28 20.01 -22.80
C ASN A 491 -48.60 18.73 -22.26
N GLU A 492 -48.37 18.71 -21.02
CA GLU A 492 -49.11 18.28 -19.81
C GLU A 492 -48.86 16.84 -19.40
N MET A 493 -48.39 16.74 -18.18
CA MET A 493 -48.95 16.03 -17.02
C MET A 493 -48.98 14.50 -17.02
N GLY A 494 -48.39 13.98 -15.94
CA GLY A 494 -48.77 12.67 -15.44
C GLY A 494 -47.79 12.01 -14.48
N ASP A 495 -47.66 12.52 -13.28
CA ASP A 495 -47.43 11.71 -12.07
C ASP A 495 -48.77 11.07 -11.66
N PRO A 496 -48.89 9.89 -11.03
CA PRO A 496 -48.47 9.67 -9.65
C PRO A 496 -48.11 8.23 -9.21
N ALA A 497 -47.35 8.23 -8.14
CA ALA A 497 -47.48 7.45 -6.90
C ALA A 497 -47.64 5.91 -6.86
N ALA A 498 -46.77 5.37 -6.00
CA ALA A 498 -47.02 4.44 -4.89
C ALA A 498 -47.14 2.94 -5.16
N ARG A 499 -46.29 2.21 -4.52
CA ARG A 499 -46.48 1.24 -3.43
C ARG A 499 -45.50 0.08 -3.41
N ARG A 500 -44.80 -0.02 -2.29
CA ARG A 500 -44.59 -1.20 -1.42
C ARG A 500 -44.00 -2.49 -2.04
N GLY A 501 -42.96 -2.87 -1.36
CA GLY A 501 -42.34 -4.17 -1.28
C GLY A 501 -41.03 -4.05 -0.51
#